data_83cc9f111e732fd16eb9c6689c412b60
#
_entry.id   83cc9f111e732fd16eb9c6689c412b60
#
_cell.length_a   1.000
_cell.length_b   1.000
_cell.length_c   1.000
_cell.angle_alpha   90.00
_cell.angle_beta   90.00
_cell.angle_gamma   90.00
#
_symmetry.space_group_name_H-M   'P 1'
#
loop_
_entity.id
_entity.type
_entity.pdbx_description
1 polymer ?
#
loop_
_entity_poly.entity_id
_entity_poly.type
_entity_poly.pdbx_seq_one_letter_code
_entity_poly.pdbx_strand_id
1 'polypeptide(L)'
;MKQIAVIGAGTMGLGIAHIMSQYGLKVNLIDLNEIILTKSKKIISTNIDRQIRKGVFNEKQKKIILSNILFTKNLKKSILNVELVVEAISENFILKKKLIKDLDTICRSNVIISSNT
;
A
#
# COMPACT_ATOMS: atom_id res chain seq x y z
N MET A 1 -5.68 -9.32 -13.20
CA MET A 1 -5.86 -8.27 -12.20
C MET A 1 -4.54 -7.57 -11.92
N LYS A 2 -4.54 -6.27 -11.94
CA LYS A 2 -3.31 -5.51 -11.71
C LYS A 2 -2.90 -5.53 -10.26
N GLN A 3 -1.60 -5.57 -10.03
CA GLN A 3 -1.01 -5.55 -8.71
C GLN A 3 -0.07 -4.35 -8.61
N ILE A 4 -0.19 -3.62 -7.53
CA ILE A 4 0.63 -2.43 -7.29
C ILE A 4 1.31 -2.53 -5.93
N ALA A 5 2.43 -1.85 -5.81
CA ALA A 5 3.13 -1.70 -4.54
C ALA A 5 3.06 -0.24 -4.11
N VAL A 6 2.68 -0.01 -2.86
CA VAL A 6 2.70 1.31 -2.24
C VAL A 6 3.75 1.27 -1.14
N ILE A 7 4.76 2.08 -1.26
CA ILE A 7 5.89 2.10 -0.33
C ILE A 7 5.76 3.26 0.62
N GLY A 8 5.59 2.95 1.89
CA GLY A 8 5.29 3.90 2.95
C GLY A 8 3.83 3.78 3.37
N ALA A 9 3.60 3.38 4.61
CA ALA A 9 2.27 3.11 5.14
C ALA A 9 1.76 4.21 6.08
N GLY A 10 2.31 5.42 5.95
CA GLY A 10 1.79 6.59 6.64
C GLY A 10 0.47 7.05 6.06
N THR A 11 0.05 8.25 6.41
CA THR A 11 -1.27 8.77 6.02
C THR A 11 -1.51 8.73 4.51
N MET A 12 -0.53 9.13 3.72
CA MET A 12 -0.66 9.15 2.27
C MET A 12 -0.70 7.73 1.69
N GLY A 13 0.24 6.87 2.11
CA GLY A 13 0.32 5.50 1.59
C GLY A 13 -0.90 4.67 1.92
N LEU A 14 -1.38 4.76 3.15
CA LEU A 14 -2.58 4.01 3.53
C LEU A 14 -3.82 4.50 2.77
N GLY A 15 -3.90 5.79 2.50
CA GLY A 15 -5.00 6.36 1.72
C GLY A 15 -5.00 5.84 0.28
N ILE A 16 -3.84 5.82 -0.34
CA ILE A 16 -3.68 5.28 -1.70
C ILE A 16 -4.04 3.80 -1.74
N ALA A 17 -3.51 3.02 -0.79
CA ALA A 17 -3.80 1.60 -0.71
C ALA A 17 -5.30 1.34 -0.53
N HIS A 18 -5.96 2.11 0.32
CA HIS A 18 -7.39 1.99 0.56
C HIS A 18 -8.17 2.24 -0.73
N ILE A 19 -7.91 3.36 -1.40
CA ILE A 19 -8.63 3.71 -2.62
C ILE A 19 -8.42 2.65 -3.71
N MET A 20 -7.18 2.25 -3.93
CA MET A 20 -6.87 1.28 -4.99
C MET A 20 -7.52 -0.08 -4.71
N SER A 21 -7.52 -0.52 -3.45
CA SER A 21 -8.15 -1.80 -3.09
C SER A 21 -9.67 -1.76 -3.27
N GLN A 22 -10.30 -0.62 -3.12
CA GLN A 22 -11.74 -0.46 -3.37
C GLN A 22 -12.08 -0.69 -4.84
N TYR A 23 -11.17 -0.37 -5.74
CA TYR A 23 -11.36 -0.57 -7.18
C TYR A 23 -10.92 -1.95 -7.64
N GLY A 24 -10.65 -2.86 -6.72
CA GLY A 24 -10.34 -4.25 -7.05
C GLY A 24 -8.87 -4.51 -7.36
N LEU A 25 -8.00 -3.55 -7.17
CA LEU A 25 -6.57 -3.75 -7.38
C LEU A 25 -5.95 -4.45 -6.19
N LYS A 26 -4.98 -5.31 -6.44
CA LYS A 26 -4.20 -5.92 -5.38
C LYS A 26 -3.05 -5.00 -5.01
N VAL A 27 -2.92 -4.70 -3.72
CA VAL A 27 -1.98 -3.71 -3.21
C VAL A 27 -1.05 -4.35 -2.20
N ASN A 28 0.25 -4.21 -2.42
CA ASN A 28 1.25 -4.49 -1.40
C ASN A 28 1.57 -3.17 -0.72
N LEU A 29 1.15 -3.02 0.53
CA LEU A 29 1.45 -1.82 1.33
C LEU A 29 2.65 -2.11 2.19
N ILE A 30 3.74 -1.42 1.94
CA ILE A 30 5.07 -1.74 2.46
C ILE A 30 5.56 -0.66 3.40
N ASP A 31 6.01 -1.07 4.59
CA ASP A 31 6.73 -0.20 5.50
C ASP A 31 7.67 -1.06 6.33
N LEU A 32 8.83 -0.51 6.70
CA LEU A 32 9.76 -1.21 7.57
C LEU A 32 9.29 -1.23 9.03
N ASN A 33 8.42 -0.32 9.39
CA ASN A 33 7.91 -0.17 10.75
C ASN A 33 6.60 -0.96 10.91
N GLU A 34 6.67 -2.03 11.68
CA GLU A 34 5.53 -2.91 11.93
C GLU A 34 4.40 -2.22 12.69
N ILE A 35 4.73 -1.27 13.55
CA ILE A 35 3.74 -0.50 14.31
C ILE A 35 2.93 0.35 13.33
N ILE A 36 3.58 0.96 12.37
CA ILE A 36 2.90 1.76 11.33
C ILE A 36 1.99 0.88 10.49
N LEU A 37 2.44 -0.31 10.10
CA LEU A 37 1.63 -1.25 9.34
C LEU A 37 0.37 -1.68 10.11
N THR A 38 0.51 -2.01 11.37
CA THR A 38 -0.62 -2.39 12.22
C THR A 38 -1.61 -1.25 12.35
N LYS A 39 -1.09 -0.05 12.54
CA LYS A 39 -1.91 1.16 12.65
C LYS A 39 -2.66 1.46 11.36
N SER A 40 -1.98 1.34 10.22
CA SER A 40 -2.61 1.60 8.93
C SER A 40 -3.73 0.62 8.62
N LYS A 41 -3.55 -0.64 8.96
CA LYS A 41 -4.60 -1.65 8.81
C LYS A 41 -5.84 -1.29 9.63
N LYS A 42 -5.63 -0.85 10.86
CA LYS A 42 -6.72 -0.45 11.75
C LYS A 42 -7.46 0.78 11.22
N ILE A 43 -6.72 1.75 10.72
CA ILE A 43 -7.30 2.98 10.16
C ILE A 43 -8.14 2.66 8.92
N ILE A 44 -7.63 1.85 8.03
CA ILE A 44 -8.37 1.44 6.82
C ILE A 44 -9.65 0.71 7.20
N SER A 45 -9.56 -0.22 8.15
CA SER A 45 -10.74 -0.96 8.63
C SER A 45 -11.80 -0.02 9.20
N THR A 46 -11.37 0.95 10.02
CA THR A 46 -12.29 1.94 10.61
C THR A 46 -12.92 2.82 9.54
N ASN A 47 -12.15 3.20 8.53
CA ASN A 47 -12.69 4.02 7.43
C ASN A 47 -13.73 3.26 6.62
N ILE A 48 -13.52 1.97 6.39
CA ILE A 48 -14.50 1.13 5.70
C ILE A 48 -15.77 0.99 6.55
N ASP A 49 -15.64 0.81 7.86
CA ASP A 49 -16.80 0.74 8.76
C ASP A 49 -17.63 2.02 8.68
N ARG A 50 -16.97 3.16 8.56
CA ARG A 50 -17.66 4.44 8.40
C ARG A 50 -18.42 4.49 7.07
N GLN A 51 -17.83 3.95 6.01
CA GLN A 51 -18.48 3.87 4.70
C GLN A 51 -19.68 2.90 4.73
N ILE A 52 -19.57 1.81 5.50
CA ILE A 52 -20.70 0.90 5.70
C ILE A 52 -21.87 1.61 6.37
N ARG A 53 -21.60 2.40 7.39
CA ARG A 53 -22.65 3.17 8.08
C ARG A 53 -23.33 4.17 7.15
N LYS A 54 -22.61 4.65 6.15
CA LYS A 54 -23.16 5.60 5.15
C LYS A 54 -23.82 4.87 3.96
N GLY A 55 -23.84 3.57 3.97
CA GLY A 55 -24.45 2.78 2.90
C GLY A 55 -23.60 2.62 1.65
N VAL A 56 -22.32 3.00 1.69
CA VAL A 56 -21.41 2.88 0.54
C VAL A 56 -20.98 1.43 0.32
N PHE A 57 -20.70 0.72 1.41
CA PHE A 57 -20.27 -0.69 1.37
C PHE A 57 -21.06 -1.53 2.36
N ASN A 58 -20.99 -2.86 2.21
CA ASN A 58 -21.49 -3.82 3.19
C ASN A 58 -20.33 -4.63 3.78
N GLU A 59 -20.64 -5.51 4.74
CA GLU A 59 -19.60 -6.31 5.42
C GLU A 59 -18.87 -7.24 4.46
N LYS A 60 -19.56 -7.77 3.48
CA LYS A 60 -18.95 -8.66 2.48
C LYS A 60 -17.93 -7.90 1.64
N GLN A 61 -18.26 -6.68 1.23
CA GLN A 61 -17.35 -5.83 0.48
C GLN A 61 -16.14 -5.43 1.31
N LYS A 62 -16.33 -5.18 2.61
CA LYS A 62 -15.22 -4.90 3.53
C LYS A 62 -14.19 -6.01 3.52
N LYS A 63 -14.64 -7.26 3.60
CA LYS A 63 -13.75 -8.42 3.58
C LYS A 63 -12.95 -8.48 2.28
N ILE A 64 -13.59 -8.21 1.17
CA ILE A 64 -12.94 -8.22 -0.15
C ILE A 64 -11.90 -7.11 -0.23
N ILE A 65 -12.24 -5.90 0.18
CA ILE A 65 -11.34 -4.76 0.15
C ILE A 65 -10.08 -5.04 0.99
N LEU A 66 -10.27 -5.51 2.22
CA LEU A 66 -9.15 -5.81 3.11
C LEU A 66 -8.30 -6.95 2.57
N SER A 67 -8.90 -7.94 1.92
CA SER A 67 -8.16 -9.06 1.33
C SER A 67 -7.30 -8.63 0.14
N ASN A 68 -7.59 -7.50 -0.48
CA ASN A 68 -6.81 -6.96 -1.58
C ASN A 68 -5.53 -6.27 -1.13
N ILE A 69 -5.34 -6.05 0.17
CA ILE A 69 -4.17 -5.37 0.70
C ILE A 69 -3.29 -6.35 1.46
N LEU A 70 -2.04 -6.46 1.05
CA LEU A 70 -1.00 -7.18 1.79
C LEU A 70 -0.15 -6.16 2.54
N PHE A 71 -0.16 -6.22 3.87
CA PHE A 71 0.65 -5.37 4.72
C PHE A 71 1.96 -6.09 4.99
N THR A 72 3.08 -5.54 4.56
CA THR A 72 4.34 -6.27 4.59
C THR A 72 5.53 -5.37 4.83
N LYS A 73 6.56 -5.93 5.46
CA LYS A 73 7.86 -5.28 5.65
C LYS A 73 8.85 -5.64 4.55
N ASN A 74 8.53 -6.61 3.71
CA ASN A 74 9.44 -7.14 2.72
C ASN A 74 9.36 -6.35 1.41
N LEU A 75 10.18 -5.33 1.30
CA LEU A 75 10.20 -4.46 0.14
C LEU A 75 10.60 -5.22 -1.13
N LYS A 76 11.73 -5.93 -1.09
CA LYS A 76 12.29 -6.58 -2.26
C LYS A 76 11.32 -7.54 -2.93
N LYS A 77 10.72 -8.42 -2.13
CA LYS A 77 9.78 -9.42 -2.62
C LYS A 77 8.48 -8.80 -3.11
N SER A 78 8.07 -7.72 -2.48
CA SER A 78 6.77 -7.10 -2.74
C SER A 78 6.72 -6.25 -4.01
N ILE A 79 7.88 -5.93 -4.60
CA ILE A 79 7.94 -5.14 -5.82
C ILE A 79 8.30 -5.97 -7.06
N LEU A 80 8.56 -7.26 -6.90
CA LEU A 80 9.04 -8.11 -8.00
C LEU A 80 8.07 -8.24 -9.17
N ASN A 81 6.80 -8.43 -8.89
CA ASN A 81 5.81 -8.74 -9.91
C ASN A 81 4.68 -7.71 -10.01
N VAL A 82 4.92 -6.52 -9.49
CA VAL A 82 3.92 -5.46 -9.56
C VAL A 82 4.05 -4.69 -10.86
N GLU A 83 2.95 -4.14 -11.32
CA GLU A 83 2.90 -3.34 -12.54
C GLU A 83 3.19 -1.87 -12.28
N LEU A 84 3.00 -1.44 -11.04
CA LEU A 84 3.17 -0.04 -10.66
C LEU A 84 3.74 0.01 -9.25
N VAL A 85 4.70 0.90 -9.04
CA VAL A 85 5.25 1.20 -7.72
C VAL A 85 4.95 2.65 -7.40
N VAL A 86 4.27 2.88 -6.27
CA VAL A 86 3.97 4.23 -5.80
C VAL A 86 4.81 4.49 -4.56
N GLU A 87 5.65 5.52 -4.61
CA GLU A 87 6.46 5.94 -3.47
C GLU A 87 5.70 7.01 -2.69
N ALA A 88 5.35 6.70 -1.46
CA ALA A 88 4.61 7.60 -0.56
C ALA A 88 5.36 7.81 0.75
N ILE A 89 6.69 7.78 0.68
CA ILE A 89 7.56 7.96 1.84
C ILE A 89 7.77 9.45 2.06
N SER A 90 7.33 9.96 3.20
CA SER A 90 7.51 11.39 3.48
C SER A 90 8.87 11.68 4.14
N GLU A 91 9.21 10.95 5.23
CA GLU A 91 10.38 11.27 6.04
C GLU A 91 11.19 10.06 6.47
N ASN A 92 10.96 8.90 5.89
CA ASN A 92 11.66 7.68 6.29
C ASN A 92 12.89 7.48 5.40
N PHE A 93 14.02 8.02 5.84
CA PHE A 93 15.27 7.91 5.09
C PHE A 93 15.75 6.47 4.93
N ILE A 94 15.53 5.63 5.94
CA ILE A 94 15.96 4.23 5.90
C ILE A 94 15.20 3.48 4.81
N LEU A 95 13.88 3.64 4.78
CA LEU A 95 13.04 2.98 3.79
C LEU A 95 13.36 3.51 2.39
N LYS A 96 13.53 4.81 2.24
CA LYS A 96 13.85 5.43 0.96
C LYS A 96 15.20 4.96 0.42
N LYS A 97 16.20 4.87 1.29
CA LYS A 97 17.53 4.38 0.93
C LYS A 97 17.48 2.93 0.48
N LYS A 98 16.72 2.10 1.21
CA LYS A 98 16.53 0.69 0.86
C LYS A 98 15.79 0.55 -0.46
N LEU A 99 14.80 1.37 -0.72
CA LEU A 99 14.06 1.37 -1.97
C LEU A 99 14.99 1.63 -3.15
N ILE A 100 15.83 2.64 -3.07
CA ILE A 100 16.77 2.99 -4.15
C ILE A 100 17.68 1.80 -4.43
N LYS A 101 18.22 1.19 -3.39
CA LYS A 101 19.11 0.04 -3.52
C LYS A 101 18.41 -1.16 -4.16
N ASP A 102 17.18 -1.48 -3.73
CA ASP A 102 16.45 -2.62 -4.24
C ASP A 102 15.96 -2.38 -5.68
N LEU A 103 15.60 -1.17 -6.03
CA LEU A 103 15.22 -0.82 -7.39
C LEU A 103 16.36 -0.99 -8.37
N ASP A 104 17.57 -0.63 -7.97
CA ASP A 104 18.78 -0.84 -8.81
C ASP A 104 19.00 -2.30 -9.12
N THR A 105 18.62 -3.19 -8.20
CA THR A 105 18.81 -4.63 -8.34
C THR A 105 17.69 -5.30 -9.10
N ILE A 106 16.46 -4.81 -8.96
CA ILE A 106 15.25 -5.47 -9.44
C ILE A 106 14.60 -4.68 -10.57
N CYS A 107 15.19 -3.56 -10.93
CA CYS A 107 14.57 -2.63 -11.87
C CYS A 107 14.12 -3.34 -13.13
N ARG A 108 12.83 -3.23 -13.39
CA ARG A 108 12.19 -3.76 -14.58
C ARG A 108 11.47 -2.62 -15.28
N SER A 109 10.58 -2.96 -16.17
CA SER A 109 9.75 -1.98 -16.87
C SER A 109 8.65 -1.36 -16.00
N ASN A 110 8.70 -1.56 -14.70
CA ASN A 110 7.68 -1.02 -13.79
C ASN A 110 7.74 0.50 -13.75
N VAL A 111 6.60 1.11 -13.84
CA VAL A 111 6.49 2.56 -13.72
C VAL A 111 6.54 2.93 -12.25
N ILE A 112 7.38 3.89 -11.91
CA ILE A 112 7.51 4.39 -10.54
C ILE A 112 6.92 5.78 -10.48
N ILE A 113 5.92 5.95 -9.62
CA ILE A 113 5.30 7.24 -9.38
C ILE A 113 5.65 7.68 -7.96
N SER A 114 6.29 8.83 -7.85
CA SER A 114 6.53 9.42 -6.54
C SER A 114 5.41 10.39 -6.23
N SER A 115 4.66 10.10 -5.16
CA SER A 115 3.60 10.97 -4.69
C SER A 115 4.08 11.89 -3.59
N ASN A 116 5.33 11.81 -3.24
CA ASN A 116 5.92 12.63 -2.21
C ASN A 116 6.40 13.96 -2.79
N THR A 117 6.12 14.96 -2.08
CA THR A 117 6.58 16.30 -2.44
C THR A 117 7.69 16.76 -1.51
#